data_0bf01f2a73bd540efdebc9039441492a
#
_entry.id   0bf01f2a73bd540efdebc9039441492a
#
_cell.length_a   1.000
_cell.length_b   1.000
_cell.length_c   1.000
_cell.angle_alpha   90.00
_cell.angle_beta   90.00
_cell.angle_gamma   90.00
#
_symmetry.space_group_name_H-M   'P 1'
#
loop_
_entity.id
_entity.type
_entity.pdbx_description
1 polymer ?
#
loop_
_entity_poly.entity_id
_entity_poly.type
_entity_poly.pdbx_seq_one_letter_code
_entity_poly.pdbx_strand_id
1 'polypeptide(L)' 'MQSIERQINLKEQPTIKCEKCESAFFEPVFQIKKVSKLMTGSSEDSIVPFDTWRCADCKHVNKEFDLFGENDN' A
#
# COMPACT_ATOMS: atom_id res chain seq x y z
N MET A 1 -13.26 -21.36 6.31
CA MET A 1 -12.57 -21.39 6.47
C MET A 1 -11.79 -21.83 6.70
N GLN A 2 -11.22 -21.94 6.83
CA GLN A 2 -10.49 -22.18 7.04
C GLN A 2 -9.55 -22.36 7.18
N SER A 3 -9.71 -22.36 7.40
CA SER A 3 -8.77 -22.61 7.91
C SER A 3 -7.42 -22.99 7.43
N ILE A 4 -6.92 -22.65 6.36
CA ILE A 4 -5.56 -22.77 5.95
C ILE A 4 -4.64 -22.05 6.87
N GLU A 5 -5.15 -20.99 7.44
CA GLU A 5 -4.34 -20.18 8.33
C GLU A 5 -3.75 -20.95 9.47
N ARG A 6 -4.41 -22.02 9.84
CA ARG A 6 -3.92 -22.79 10.96
C ARG A 6 -2.58 -23.44 10.67
N GLN A 7 -2.23 -23.53 9.41
CA GLN A 7 -1.00 -24.20 9.04
C GLN A 7 0.12 -23.25 8.72
N ILE A 8 -0.14 -21.94 8.85
CA ILE A 8 0.85 -20.96 8.54
C ILE A 8 1.49 -20.47 9.82
N ASN A 9 2.81 -20.57 9.89
CA ASN A 9 3.55 -20.03 11.00
C ASN A 9 4.17 -18.72 10.53
N LEU A 10 3.61 -17.61 10.99
CA LEU A 10 4.03 -16.29 10.50
C LEU A 10 5.47 -15.99 10.79
N LYS A 11 6.02 -16.56 11.86
CA LYS A 11 7.42 -16.34 12.16
C LYS A 11 8.35 -16.94 11.12
N GLU A 12 7.87 -17.94 10.41
CA GLU A 12 8.69 -18.62 9.42
C GLU A 12 8.51 -18.04 8.02
N GLN A 13 7.59 -17.11 7.87
CA GLN A 13 7.37 -16.51 6.56
C GLN A 13 8.40 -15.42 6.33
N PRO A 14 8.75 -15.17 5.07
CA PRO A 14 9.71 -14.12 4.78
C PRO A 14 9.17 -12.76 5.15
N THR A 15 10.04 -11.91 5.66
CA THR A 15 9.69 -10.55 6.00
C THR A 15 10.01 -9.65 4.82
N ILE A 16 9.06 -8.80 4.47
CA ILE A 16 9.27 -7.83 3.40
C ILE A 16 10.17 -6.73 3.93
N LYS A 17 11.17 -6.37 3.16
CA LYS A 17 12.10 -5.32 3.54
C LYS A 17 12.02 -4.18 2.55
N CYS A 18 12.37 -3.00 3.03
CA CYS A 18 12.41 -1.83 2.18
C CYS A 18 13.41 -2.03 1.05
N GLU A 19 13.01 -1.71 -0.17
CA GLU A 19 13.87 -1.86 -1.33
C GLU A 19 15.06 -0.92 -1.26
N LYS A 20 14.93 0.14 -0.49
CA LYS A 20 15.93 1.20 -0.49
C LYS A 20 16.86 1.11 0.71
N CYS A 21 16.34 0.92 1.91
CA CYS A 21 17.17 0.91 3.11
C CYS A 21 17.15 -0.40 3.87
N GLU A 22 16.35 -1.36 3.39
CA GLU A 22 16.28 -2.71 3.95
C GLU A 22 15.68 -2.78 5.34
N SER A 23 15.00 -1.74 5.77
CA SER A 23 14.27 -1.79 7.02
C SER A 23 13.12 -2.78 6.90
N ALA A 24 12.81 -3.47 7.99
CA ALA A 24 11.72 -4.43 8.02
C ALA A 24 10.43 -3.82 8.56
N PHE A 25 10.42 -2.54 8.82
CA PHE A 25 9.27 -1.90 9.44
C PHE A 25 8.63 -0.90 8.49
N PHE A 26 7.30 -0.95 8.42
CA PHE A 26 6.53 -0.12 7.52
C PHE A 26 5.42 0.53 8.31
N GLU A 27 4.95 1.66 7.83
CA GLU A 27 3.84 2.37 8.43
C GLU A 27 2.76 2.54 7.38
N PRO A 28 1.48 2.55 7.80
CA PRO A 28 0.40 2.74 6.84
C PRO A 28 0.29 4.20 6.43
N VAL A 29 -0.03 4.42 5.16
CA VAL A 29 -0.25 5.75 4.64
C VAL A 29 -1.42 5.68 3.67
N PHE A 30 -2.05 6.82 3.42
CA PHE A 30 -3.15 6.89 2.47
C PHE A 30 -2.71 7.66 1.24
N GLN A 31 -3.11 7.13 0.10
CA GLN A 31 -2.95 7.84 -1.16
C GLN A 31 -4.34 8.28 -1.56
N ILE A 32 -4.50 9.58 -1.81
CA ILE A 32 -5.83 10.14 -2.07
C ILE A 32 -5.95 10.45 -3.54
N LYS A 33 -6.96 9.90 -4.18
CA LYS A 33 -7.23 10.16 -5.58
C LYS A 33 -8.47 11.04 -5.71
N LYS A 34 -8.43 11.96 -6.64
CA LYS A 34 -9.56 12.80 -6.93
C LYS A 34 -10.15 12.37 -8.27
N VAL A 35 -11.40 11.98 -8.26
CA VAL A 35 -12.07 11.52 -9.46
C VAL A 35 -13.02 12.61 -9.93
N SER A 36 -12.82 13.04 -11.18
CA SER A 36 -13.61 14.12 -11.75
C SER A 36 -15.09 13.75 -11.83
N LYS A 37 -15.94 14.72 -11.57
CA LYS A 37 -17.37 14.53 -11.68
C LYS A 37 -17.77 14.12 -13.09
N LEU A 38 -16.97 14.50 -14.06
CA LEU A 38 -17.27 14.12 -15.45
C LEU A 38 -17.12 12.63 -15.67
N MET A 39 -16.25 11.99 -14.86
CA MET A 39 -16.03 10.57 -14.98
C MET A 39 -17.12 9.77 -14.27
N THR A 40 -17.66 10.32 -13.22
CA THR A 40 -18.63 9.58 -12.39
C THR A 40 -20.07 9.95 -12.69
N GLY A 41 -20.29 11.05 -13.38
CA GLY A 41 -21.65 11.53 -13.62
C GLY A 41 -22.27 12.19 -12.41
N SER A 42 -21.45 12.49 -11.40
CA SER A 42 -21.93 13.14 -10.19
C SER A 42 -21.97 14.64 -10.35
N SER A 43 -22.53 15.32 -9.35
CA SER A 43 -22.55 16.77 -9.35
C SER A 43 -21.27 17.37 -8.83
N GLU A 44 -20.42 16.56 -8.19
CA GLU A 44 -19.17 17.02 -7.61
C GLU A 44 -18.07 16.00 -7.83
N ASP A 45 -16.83 16.47 -7.76
CA ASP A 45 -15.69 15.57 -7.79
C ASP A 45 -15.70 14.70 -6.55
N SER A 46 -15.15 13.52 -6.68
CA SER A 46 -15.08 12.56 -5.58
C SER A 46 -13.65 12.41 -5.10
N ILE A 47 -13.50 12.19 -3.80
CA ILE A 47 -12.21 11.93 -3.20
C ILE A 47 -12.22 10.47 -2.76
N VAL A 48 -11.23 9.72 -3.21
CA VAL A 48 -11.17 8.28 -2.91
C VAL A 48 -9.83 7.95 -2.27
N PRO A 49 -9.85 7.49 -1.03
CA PRO A 49 -8.60 7.12 -0.36
C PRO A 49 -8.25 5.66 -0.60
N PHE A 50 -6.96 5.41 -0.72
CA PHE A 50 -6.42 4.06 -0.82
C PHE A 50 -5.29 3.95 0.18
N ASP A 51 -5.31 2.91 1.00
CA ASP A 51 -4.25 2.75 1.97
C ASP A 51 -3.17 1.83 1.43
N THR A 52 -1.95 2.11 1.83
CA THR A 52 -0.82 1.30 1.46
C THR A 52 0.21 1.45 2.57
N TRP A 53 1.43 1.01 2.33
CA TRP A 53 2.48 1.08 3.34
C TRP A 53 3.73 1.72 2.77
N ARG A 54 4.47 2.39 3.63
CA ARG A 54 5.77 2.92 3.25
C ARG A 54 6.74 2.57 4.35
N CYS A 55 8.02 2.59 4.02
CA CYS A 55 9.06 2.31 5.00
C CYS A 55 8.99 3.32 6.15
N ALA A 56 9.04 2.80 7.37
CA ALA A 56 8.97 3.67 8.55
C ALA A 56 10.23 4.49 8.71
N ASP A 57 11.34 4.02 8.16
CA ASP A 57 12.62 4.69 8.33
C ASP A 57 12.93 5.69 7.23
N CYS A 58 12.88 5.27 5.98
CA CYS A 58 13.26 6.17 4.89
C CYS A 58 12.08 6.69 4.09
N LYS A 59 10.88 6.23 4.40
CA LYS A 59 9.63 6.69 3.77
C LYS A 59 9.46 6.25 2.32
N HIS A 60 10.27 5.33 1.88
CA HIS A 60 10.14 4.79 0.53
C HIS A 60 8.95 3.85 0.45
N VAL A 61 8.27 3.84 -0.69
CA VAL A 61 7.17 2.91 -0.95
C VAL A 61 7.70 1.84 -1.90
N ASN A 62 7.72 0.60 -1.43
CA ASN A 62 8.16 -0.50 -2.27
C ASN A 62 7.26 -0.65 -3.48
N LYS A 63 7.82 -1.19 -4.55
CA LYS A 63 7.04 -1.37 -5.77
C LYS A 63 5.80 -2.21 -5.55
N GLU A 64 5.90 -3.20 -4.68
CA GLU A 64 4.76 -4.09 -4.45
C GLU A 64 3.63 -3.39 -3.71
N PHE A 65 3.91 -2.24 -3.09
CA PHE A 65 2.90 -1.46 -2.39
C PHE A 65 2.45 -0.24 -3.19
N ASP A 66 3.06 0.00 -4.33
CA ASP A 66 2.77 1.18 -5.13
C ASP A 66 1.56 0.88 -6.01
N LEU A 67 0.39 1.23 -5.52
CA LEU A 67 -0.86 0.84 -6.13
C LEU A 67 -1.05 1.35 -7.55
N PHE A 68 -0.49 2.50 -7.86
CA PHE A 68 -0.74 3.15 -9.14
C PHE A 68 0.52 3.42 -9.94
N GLY A 69 1.65 2.93 -9.48
CA GLY A 69 2.90 3.14 -10.20
C GLY A 69 3.42 4.55 -10.16
N GLU A 70 2.97 5.35 -9.20
CA GLU A 70 3.35 6.76 -9.16
C GLU A 70 4.63 7.04 -8.40
N ASN A 71 5.10 6.08 -7.65
CA ASN A 71 6.33 6.23 -6.89
C ASN A 71 7.48 5.55 -7.56
N ASP A 72 7.37 5.36 -8.79
CA ASP A 72 8.34 4.66 -9.53
C ASP A 72 9.48 5.60 -9.86
N ASN A 73 10.57 5.44 -9.26
CA ASN A 73 11.72 6.27 -9.59
C ASN A 73 12.94 5.44 -9.80
#